data_8ee9f4641e6db1fcc136f1af596b8aa3
#
_entry.id   8ee9f4641e6db1fcc136f1af596b8aa3
#
_cell.length_a   1.000
_cell.length_b   1.000
_cell.length_c   1.000
_cell.angle_alpha   90.00
_cell.angle_beta   90.00
_cell.angle_gamma   90.00
#
_symmetry.space_group_name_H-M   'P 1'
#
loop_
_entity.id
_entity.type
_entity.pdbx_description
1 polymer ?
#
loop_
_entity_poly.entity_id
_entity_poly.type
_entity_poly.pdbx_seq_one_letter_code
_entity_poly.pdbx_strand_id
1 'polypeptide(L)'
;MKRFILLAAIIFMGTTFINAQELGLNIGNKAPELIGKGPNGETIKLSDLQGKVVLIDFWAAWCGPCRRENPTVVANYKKYKDAKFTVGKGFTVFGVSLDDSPERWKAAIEQDELEWPNHICDFQKWNSKFRMIYQVRGIPDNYLIDENGVIIAKKLRGPALDAALHKYLREEL
;
A
#
# COMPACT_ATOMS: atom_id res chain seq x y z
N MET A 1 -12.59 39.98 -60.62
CA MET A 1 -11.44 39.65 -59.76
C MET A 1 -11.98 39.02 -58.47
N LYS A 2 -12.00 37.69 -58.37
CA LYS A 2 -12.47 36.94 -57.17
C LYS A 2 -11.31 36.71 -56.20
N ARG A 3 -11.35 37.34 -55.00
CA ARG A 3 -10.38 37.11 -53.93
C ARG A 3 -10.75 35.84 -53.20
N PHE A 4 -9.91 34.79 -53.26
CA PHE A 4 -9.98 33.62 -52.43
C PHE A 4 -9.28 33.92 -51.10
N ILE A 5 -10.06 33.92 -50.01
CA ILE A 5 -9.52 33.98 -48.63
C ILE A 5 -9.28 32.53 -48.18
N LEU A 6 -8.00 32.14 -48.06
CA LEU A 6 -7.61 30.88 -47.45
C LEU A 6 -7.66 31.06 -45.92
N LEU A 7 -8.64 30.40 -45.28
CA LEU A 7 -8.64 30.23 -43.83
C LEU A 7 -7.69 29.08 -43.47
N ALA A 8 -6.54 29.39 -42.90
CA ALA A 8 -5.65 28.42 -42.31
C ALA A 8 -6.19 28.04 -40.93
N ALA A 9 -6.75 26.83 -40.82
CA ALA A 9 -7.12 26.24 -39.53
C ALA A 9 -5.85 25.78 -38.78
N ILE A 10 -5.45 26.52 -37.75
CA ILE A 10 -4.37 26.12 -36.83
C ILE A 10 -4.94 25.04 -35.89
N ILE A 11 -4.60 23.78 -36.16
CA ILE A 11 -4.92 22.67 -35.26
C ILE A 11 -3.96 22.76 -34.07
N PHE A 12 -4.45 23.20 -32.92
CA PHE A 12 -3.72 23.20 -31.65
C PHE A 12 -3.70 21.78 -31.12
N MET A 13 -2.64 21.04 -31.47
CA MET A 13 -2.37 19.71 -30.88
C MET A 13 -1.91 19.91 -29.45
N GLY A 14 -2.85 19.86 -28.50
CA GLY A 14 -2.54 19.85 -27.08
C GLY A 14 -1.78 18.57 -26.73
N THR A 15 -0.48 18.68 -26.48
CA THR A 15 0.33 17.60 -25.94
C THR A 15 -0.07 17.39 -24.48
N THR A 16 -0.91 16.39 -24.21
CA THR A 16 -1.12 15.89 -22.85
C THR A 16 0.17 15.23 -22.38
N PHE A 17 0.91 15.91 -21.51
CA PHE A 17 2.02 15.28 -20.78
C PHE A 17 1.41 14.25 -19.83
N ILE A 18 1.44 12.97 -20.21
CA ILE A 18 1.20 11.88 -19.27
C ILE A 18 2.42 11.89 -18.34
N ASN A 19 2.25 12.45 -17.15
CA ASN A 19 3.27 12.40 -16.11
C ASN A 19 3.30 10.96 -15.60
N ALA A 20 4.13 10.11 -16.24
CA ALA A 20 4.35 8.74 -15.79
C ALA A 20 4.99 8.83 -14.40
N GLN A 21 4.24 8.40 -13.38
CA GLN A 21 4.69 8.46 -12.00
C GLN A 21 5.90 7.56 -11.82
N GLU A 22 6.99 8.12 -11.32
CA GLU A 22 8.25 7.41 -11.14
C GLU A 22 8.09 6.25 -10.15
N LEU A 23 8.56 5.06 -10.53
CA LEU A 23 8.61 3.90 -9.67
C LEU A 23 9.71 4.10 -8.61
N GLY A 24 9.39 3.91 -7.33
CA GLY A 24 10.38 4.11 -6.28
C GLY A 24 9.82 4.03 -4.87
N LEU A 25 10.62 4.44 -3.88
CA LEU A 25 10.29 4.33 -2.45
C LEU A 25 10.18 5.68 -1.75
N ASN A 26 10.19 6.78 -2.48
CA ASN A 26 9.95 8.11 -1.91
C ASN A 26 8.46 8.43 -1.86
N ILE A 27 8.06 9.32 -0.97
CA ILE A 27 6.71 9.89 -1.01
C ILE A 27 6.51 10.55 -2.37
N GLY A 28 5.38 10.26 -3.02
CA GLY A 28 5.07 10.68 -4.38
C GLY A 28 5.45 9.67 -5.47
N ASN A 29 6.29 8.68 -5.19
CA ASN A 29 6.57 7.61 -6.15
C ASN A 29 5.47 6.55 -6.18
N LYS A 30 5.32 5.89 -7.31
CA LYS A 30 4.56 4.64 -7.44
C LYS A 30 5.29 3.55 -6.67
N ALA A 31 4.61 2.89 -5.74
CA ALA A 31 5.17 1.78 -4.98
C ALA A 31 5.48 0.58 -5.89
N PRO A 32 6.63 -0.10 -5.70
CA PRO A 32 6.95 -1.33 -6.43
C PRO A 32 5.89 -2.42 -6.19
N GLU A 33 5.57 -3.16 -7.25
CA GLU A 33 4.64 -4.29 -7.18
C GLU A 33 5.15 -5.39 -6.25
N LEU A 34 4.23 -5.99 -5.50
CA LEU A 34 4.47 -7.17 -4.67
C LEU A 34 3.52 -8.28 -5.06
N ILE A 35 4.09 -9.43 -5.42
CA ILE A 35 3.33 -10.65 -5.75
C ILE A 35 3.88 -11.79 -4.91
N GLY A 36 3.05 -12.35 -4.05
CA GLY A 36 3.45 -13.42 -3.13
C GLY A 36 2.37 -14.48 -2.93
N LYS A 37 2.72 -15.48 -2.10
CA LYS A 37 1.79 -16.54 -1.69
C LYS A 37 1.17 -16.18 -0.36
N GLY A 38 -0.15 -16.33 -0.30
CA GLY A 38 -0.95 -16.18 0.91
C GLY A 38 -0.96 -17.45 1.77
N PRO A 39 -1.65 -17.37 2.95
CA PRO A 39 -1.69 -18.46 3.92
C PRO A 39 -2.25 -19.78 3.38
N ASN A 40 -3.10 -19.73 2.37
CA ASN A 40 -3.72 -20.92 1.76
C ASN A 40 -3.08 -21.29 0.40
N GLY A 41 -1.92 -20.67 0.06
CA GLY A 41 -1.20 -20.92 -1.19
C GLY A 41 -1.68 -20.11 -2.38
N GLU A 42 -2.71 -19.27 -2.21
CA GLU A 42 -3.23 -18.34 -3.22
C GLU A 42 -2.17 -17.31 -3.62
N THR A 43 -2.29 -16.78 -4.83
CA THR A 43 -1.43 -15.68 -5.27
C THR A 43 -2.12 -14.36 -4.97
N ILE A 44 -1.43 -13.48 -4.24
CA ILE A 44 -1.91 -12.17 -3.84
C ILE A 44 -0.99 -11.12 -4.45
N LYS A 45 -1.58 -10.07 -5.04
CA LYS A 45 -0.88 -8.98 -5.70
C LYS A 45 -1.26 -7.66 -5.05
N LEU A 46 -0.29 -6.78 -4.87
CA LEU A 46 -0.55 -5.42 -4.37
C LEU A 46 -1.46 -4.65 -5.33
N SER A 47 -1.28 -4.83 -6.64
CA SER A 47 -2.10 -4.20 -7.68
C SER A 47 -3.59 -4.58 -7.64
N ASP A 48 -3.96 -5.72 -7.03
CA ASP A 48 -5.36 -6.13 -6.88
C ASP A 48 -6.12 -5.23 -5.88
N LEU A 49 -5.41 -4.37 -5.14
CA LEU A 49 -5.97 -3.45 -4.16
C LEU A 49 -6.13 -2.01 -4.68
N GLN A 50 -5.95 -1.79 -5.99
CA GLN A 50 -6.19 -0.47 -6.57
C GLN A 50 -7.59 0.05 -6.23
N GLY A 51 -7.70 1.37 -6.02
CA GLY A 51 -8.91 2.02 -5.56
C GLY A 51 -9.03 2.15 -4.04
N LYS A 52 -8.17 1.46 -3.28
CA LYS A 52 -8.12 1.53 -1.80
C LYS A 52 -6.90 2.32 -1.32
N VAL A 53 -7.01 2.85 -0.10
CA VAL A 53 -5.84 3.24 0.68
C VAL A 53 -5.24 1.97 1.30
N VAL A 54 -3.95 1.72 1.10
CA VAL A 54 -3.30 0.46 1.53
C VAL A 54 -2.09 0.75 2.40
N LEU A 55 -2.02 0.09 3.56
CA LEU A 55 -0.80 0.01 4.37
C LEU A 55 -0.02 -1.23 3.97
N ILE A 56 1.13 -1.06 3.33
CA ILE A 56 2.09 -2.15 3.10
C ILE A 56 2.91 -2.27 4.38
N ASP A 57 2.69 -3.34 5.17
CA ASP A 57 3.28 -3.51 6.49
C ASP A 57 4.24 -4.69 6.54
N PHE A 58 5.51 -4.41 6.84
CA PHE A 58 6.58 -5.40 7.00
C PHE A 58 6.72 -5.78 8.47
N TRP A 59 6.46 -7.06 8.75
CA TRP A 59 6.42 -7.62 10.10
C TRP A 59 6.93 -9.06 10.16
N ALA A 60 6.86 -9.70 11.32
CA ALA A 60 7.06 -11.14 11.47
C ALA A 60 6.49 -11.64 12.81
N ALA A 61 6.13 -12.92 12.87
CA ALA A 61 5.65 -13.58 14.09
C ALA A 61 6.69 -13.55 15.25
N TRP A 62 7.96 -13.60 14.91
CA TRP A 62 9.06 -13.52 15.87
C TRP A 62 9.44 -12.08 16.28
N CYS A 63 8.86 -11.07 15.63
CA CYS A 63 9.18 -9.66 15.89
C CYS A 63 8.34 -9.11 17.05
N GLY A 64 8.89 -9.09 18.25
CA GLY A 64 8.20 -8.58 19.43
C GLY A 64 7.67 -7.15 19.31
N PRO A 65 8.44 -6.18 18.78
CA PRO A 65 7.91 -4.84 18.51
C PRO A 65 6.74 -4.82 17.50
N CYS A 66 6.77 -5.66 16.44
CA CYS A 66 5.69 -5.77 15.47
C CYS A 66 4.41 -6.27 16.14
N ARG A 67 4.52 -7.33 16.96
CA ARG A 67 3.40 -7.91 17.69
C ARG A 67 2.75 -6.91 18.66
N ARG A 68 3.53 -6.00 19.24
CA ARG A 68 2.99 -4.90 20.06
C ARG A 68 2.30 -3.81 19.24
N GLU A 69 2.70 -3.62 17.98
CA GLU A 69 2.08 -2.64 17.06
C GLU A 69 0.80 -3.18 16.40
N ASN A 70 0.69 -4.51 16.20
CA ASN A 70 -0.43 -5.14 15.52
C ASN A 70 -1.82 -4.72 16.05
N PRO A 71 -2.06 -4.61 17.39
CA PRO A 71 -3.36 -4.11 17.89
C PRO A 71 -3.72 -2.72 17.38
N THR A 72 -2.73 -1.83 17.20
CA THR A 72 -2.95 -0.49 16.63
C THR A 72 -3.33 -0.59 15.15
N VAL A 73 -2.68 -1.47 14.39
CA VAL A 73 -3.00 -1.70 12.98
C VAL A 73 -4.41 -2.28 12.84
N VAL A 74 -4.77 -3.27 13.68
CA VAL A 74 -6.12 -3.87 13.73
C VAL A 74 -7.19 -2.84 14.04
N ALA A 75 -6.96 -1.99 15.06
CA ALA A 75 -7.91 -0.93 15.43
C ALA A 75 -8.14 0.04 14.25
N ASN A 76 -7.07 0.45 13.55
CA ASN A 76 -7.18 1.30 12.38
C ASN A 76 -7.87 0.60 11.21
N TYR A 77 -7.59 -0.69 10.98
CA TYR A 77 -8.28 -1.48 9.96
C TYR A 77 -9.79 -1.54 10.24
N LYS A 78 -10.19 -1.90 11.45
CA LYS A 78 -11.60 -1.95 11.85
C LYS A 78 -12.30 -0.59 11.70
N LYS A 79 -11.62 0.52 12.05
CA LYS A 79 -12.14 1.88 11.97
C LYS A 79 -12.31 2.38 10.54
N TYR A 80 -11.37 2.07 9.65
CA TYR A 80 -11.25 2.73 8.35
C TYR A 80 -11.52 1.84 7.12
N LYS A 81 -11.74 0.52 7.29
CA LYS A 81 -11.91 -0.41 6.16
C LYS A 81 -12.99 -0.01 5.17
N ASP A 82 -14.06 0.65 5.63
CA ASP A 82 -15.20 1.07 4.82
C ASP A 82 -15.27 2.60 4.65
N ALA A 83 -14.27 3.34 5.13
CA ALA A 83 -14.24 4.79 5.10
C ALA A 83 -14.06 5.32 3.67
N LYS A 84 -14.58 6.53 3.42
CA LYS A 84 -14.33 7.27 2.18
C LYS A 84 -13.17 8.22 2.39
N PHE A 85 -12.17 8.13 1.53
CA PHE A 85 -11.01 9.01 1.54
C PHE A 85 -11.01 9.94 0.31
N THR A 86 -10.27 11.04 0.39
CA THR A 86 -10.00 11.90 -0.76
C THR A 86 -9.03 11.26 -1.76
N VAL A 87 -8.36 10.18 -1.34
CA VAL A 87 -7.31 9.46 -2.07
C VAL A 87 -7.60 7.95 -2.19
N GLY A 88 -8.89 7.56 -2.10
CA GLY A 88 -9.32 6.16 -2.27
C GLY A 88 -10.63 5.83 -1.55
N LYS A 89 -11.11 4.59 -1.72
CA LYS A 89 -12.32 4.08 -1.08
C LYS A 89 -12.00 2.87 -0.22
N GLY A 90 -12.17 3.01 1.10
CA GLY A 90 -11.81 1.98 2.05
C GLY A 90 -10.30 1.90 2.31
N PHE A 91 -9.97 1.33 3.46
CA PHE A 91 -8.59 1.08 3.90
C PHE A 91 -8.36 -0.42 4.02
N THR A 92 -7.18 -0.89 3.64
CA THR A 92 -6.75 -2.27 3.91
C THR A 92 -5.27 -2.33 4.22
N VAL A 93 -4.83 -3.49 4.69
CA VAL A 93 -3.42 -3.78 4.94
C VAL A 93 -2.95 -4.85 3.97
N PHE A 94 -1.74 -4.67 3.45
CA PHE A 94 -0.99 -5.67 2.70
C PHE A 94 0.18 -6.11 3.58
N GLY A 95 -0.02 -7.21 4.34
CA GLY A 95 0.94 -7.73 5.28
C GLY A 95 2.05 -8.51 4.59
N VAL A 96 3.29 -8.05 4.72
CA VAL A 96 4.49 -8.70 4.18
C VAL A 96 5.28 -9.28 5.33
N SER A 97 5.24 -10.60 5.47
CA SER A 97 5.94 -11.28 6.57
C SER A 97 7.37 -11.65 6.20
N LEU A 98 8.27 -11.48 7.17
CA LEU A 98 9.66 -11.96 7.13
C LEU A 98 9.82 -13.23 8.01
N ASP A 99 8.84 -14.11 8.00
CA ASP A 99 8.91 -15.38 8.71
C ASP A 99 9.69 -16.45 7.93
N ASP A 100 10.00 -17.56 8.61
CA ASP A 100 10.62 -18.76 8.05
C ASP A 100 9.80 -20.04 8.32
N SER A 101 8.66 -19.91 9.04
CA SER A 101 7.76 -21.03 9.36
C SER A 101 6.33 -20.64 9.00
N PRO A 102 5.70 -21.39 8.07
CA PRO A 102 4.28 -21.22 7.74
C PRO A 102 3.37 -21.34 8.96
N GLU A 103 3.67 -22.28 9.87
CA GLU A 103 2.86 -22.55 11.04
C GLU A 103 2.89 -21.38 12.02
N ARG A 104 4.09 -20.86 12.33
CA ARG A 104 4.25 -19.71 13.24
C ARG A 104 3.61 -18.44 12.66
N TRP A 105 3.78 -18.23 11.35
CA TRP A 105 3.17 -17.11 10.65
C TRP A 105 1.65 -17.15 10.72
N LYS A 106 1.03 -18.29 10.37
CA LYS A 106 -0.43 -18.47 10.45
C LYS A 106 -0.94 -18.31 11.87
N ALA A 107 -0.28 -18.94 12.85
CA ALA A 107 -0.66 -18.80 14.25
C ALA A 107 -0.58 -17.34 14.72
N ALA A 108 0.39 -16.57 14.27
CA ALA A 108 0.51 -15.16 14.64
C ALA A 108 -0.57 -14.28 13.99
N ILE A 109 -0.96 -14.55 12.73
CA ILE A 109 -2.09 -13.87 12.05
C ILE A 109 -3.38 -14.08 12.87
N GLU A 110 -3.64 -15.33 13.30
CA GLU A 110 -4.81 -15.67 14.09
C GLU A 110 -4.77 -15.04 15.49
N GLN A 111 -3.65 -15.21 16.22
CA GLN A 111 -3.48 -14.70 17.57
C GLN A 111 -3.58 -13.18 17.69
N ASP A 112 -3.10 -12.45 16.68
CA ASP A 112 -3.14 -10.99 16.65
C ASP A 112 -4.38 -10.44 15.96
N GLU A 113 -5.32 -11.31 15.57
CA GLU A 113 -6.57 -10.92 14.88
C GLU A 113 -6.32 -10.07 13.62
N LEU A 114 -5.33 -10.44 12.80
CA LEU A 114 -5.03 -9.73 11.57
C LEU A 114 -6.04 -10.08 10.48
N GLU A 115 -7.25 -9.48 10.55
CA GLU A 115 -8.44 -9.90 9.80
C GLU A 115 -8.42 -9.59 8.30
N TRP A 116 -7.48 -8.78 7.82
CA TRP A 116 -7.38 -8.49 6.39
C TRP A 116 -6.86 -9.70 5.60
N PRO A 117 -7.32 -9.91 4.35
CA PRO A 117 -6.98 -11.12 3.60
C PRO A 117 -5.62 -11.08 2.90
N ASN A 118 -4.97 -9.90 2.86
CA ASN A 118 -3.81 -9.68 2.00
C ASN A 118 -2.51 -9.89 2.77
N HIS A 119 -2.17 -11.14 3.05
CA HIS A 119 -0.92 -11.54 3.70
C HIS A 119 -0.04 -12.32 2.73
N ILE A 120 1.25 -11.94 2.61
CA ILE A 120 2.23 -12.69 1.84
C ILE A 120 3.47 -13.01 2.65
N CYS A 121 4.09 -14.16 2.35
CA CYS A 121 5.38 -14.56 2.89
C CYS A 121 6.14 -15.40 1.85
N ASP A 122 7.47 -15.25 1.78
CA ASP A 122 8.35 -16.11 0.99
C ASP A 122 9.23 -17.03 1.86
N PHE A 123 9.05 -16.96 3.18
CA PHE A 123 9.74 -17.75 4.20
C PHE A 123 11.27 -17.65 4.16
N GLN A 124 11.80 -16.53 3.65
CA GLN A 124 13.24 -16.29 3.50
C GLN A 124 13.81 -15.35 4.57
N LYS A 125 13.03 -14.99 5.61
CA LYS A 125 13.47 -14.03 6.64
C LYS A 125 14.09 -12.77 6.03
N TRP A 126 15.30 -12.44 6.48
CA TRP A 126 16.05 -11.28 5.98
C TRP A 126 16.55 -11.43 4.52
N ASN A 127 16.46 -12.64 3.93
CA ASN A 127 16.74 -12.88 2.51
C ASN A 127 15.48 -12.73 1.63
N SER A 128 14.35 -12.29 2.19
CA SER A 128 13.11 -12.06 1.47
C SER A 128 13.30 -11.08 0.31
N LYS A 129 12.85 -11.50 -0.88
CA LYS A 129 12.84 -10.63 -2.07
C LYS A 129 11.97 -9.38 -1.86
N PHE A 130 10.88 -9.49 -1.10
CA PHE A 130 9.98 -8.37 -0.80
C PHE A 130 10.69 -7.32 0.04
N ARG A 131 11.44 -7.76 1.05
CA ARG A 131 12.27 -6.88 1.87
C ARG A 131 13.34 -6.17 1.03
N MET A 132 13.96 -6.88 0.07
CA MET A 132 14.97 -6.28 -0.80
C MET A 132 14.38 -5.22 -1.74
N ILE A 133 13.21 -5.49 -2.36
CA ILE A 133 12.49 -4.55 -3.23
C ILE A 133 12.20 -3.24 -2.48
N TYR A 134 11.74 -3.33 -1.22
CA TYR A 134 11.38 -2.17 -0.40
C TYR A 134 12.52 -1.65 0.49
N GLN A 135 13.73 -2.20 0.33
CA GLN A 135 14.96 -1.81 1.05
C GLN A 135 14.77 -1.76 2.59
N VAL A 136 13.91 -2.64 3.12
CA VAL A 136 13.61 -2.71 4.56
C VAL A 136 14.84 -3.17 5.32
N ARG A 137 15.31 -2.36 6.27
CA ARG A 137 16.52 -2.62 7.08
C ARG A 137 16.19 -3.06 8.51
N GLY A 138 14.95 -2.94 8.92
CA GLY A 138 14.45 -3.33 10.24
C GLY A 138 12.94 -3.41 10.23
N ILE A 139 12.35 -4.21 11.10
CA ILE A 139 10.90 -4.32 11.28
C ILE A 139 10.51 -3.99 12.73
N PRO A 140 9.30 -3.42 12.91
CA PRO A 140 8.29 -3.12 11.90
C PRO A 140 8.71 -1.98 10.95
N ASP A 141 8.29 -2.02 9.67
CA ASP A 141 8.42 -0.92 8.70
C ASP A 141 7.20 -0.89 7.79
N ASN A 142 6.79 0.28 7.29
CA ASN A 142 5.60 0.36 6.45
C ASN A 142 5.59 1.55 5.50
N TYR A 143 4.71 1.43 4.49
CA TYR A 143 4.40 2.43 3.49
C TYR A 143 2.88 2.55 3.37
N LEU A 144 2.33 3.75 3.41
CA LEU A 144 0.93 4.01 3.11
C LEU A 144 0.83 4.49 1.66
N ILE A 145 -0.02 3.85 0.88
CA ILE A 145 -0.25 4.19 -0.53
C ILE A 145 -1.70 4.58 -0.77
N ASP A 146 -1.93 5.44 -1.75
CA ASP A 146 -3.24 5.86 -2.21
C ASP A 146 -3.89 4.86 -3.19
N GLU A 147 -5.07 5.20 -3.72
CA GLU A 147 -5.85 4.40 -4.68
C GLU A 147 -5.11 4.08 -5.98
N ASN A 148 -4.11 4.89 -6.33
CA ASN A 148 -3.28 4.72 -7.52
C ASN A 148 -1.98 3.96 -7.21
N GLY A 149 -1.75 3.57 -5.94
CA GLY A 149 -0.53 2.93 -5.46
C GLY A 149 0.63 3.88 -5.26
N VAL A 150 0.36 5.18 -5.08
CA VAL A 150 1.38 6.20 -4.81
C VAL A 150 1.67 6.26 -3.32
N ILE A 151 2.94 6.30 -2.94
CA ILE A 151 3.35 6.41 -1.53
C ILE A 151 3.01 7.80 -1.01
N ILE A 152 2.13 7.86 -0.01
CA ILE A 152 1.67 9.10 0.64
C ILE A 152 2.23 9.29 2.05
N ALA A 153 2.68 8.21 2.70
CA ALA A 153 3.38 8.26 3.99
C ALA A 153 4.23 7.00 4.20
N LYS A 154 5.16 7.06 5.15
CA LYS A 154 6.05 5.94 5.52
C LYS A 154 6.31 5.93 7.02
N LYS A 155 6.73 4.77 7.57
CA LYS A 155 7.21 4.61 8.95
C LYS A 155 6.20 5.07 10.01
N LEU A 156 4.95 4.77 9.76
CA LEU A 156 3.85 5.10 10.66
C LEU A 156 3.84 4.15 11.86
N ARG A 157 3.75 4.72 13.09
CA ARG A 157 3.73 3.97 14.34
C ARG A 157 2.72 4.58 15.31
N GLY A 158 2.05 3.72 16.08
CA GLY A 158 1.09 4.16 17.09
C GLY A 158 0.08 5.16 16.54
N PRO A 159 -0.11 6.31 17.21
CA PRO A 159 -1.09 7.32 16.78
C PRO A 159 -0.81 7.94 15.41
N ALA A 160 0.42 7.81 14.86
CA ALA A 160 0.76 8.40 13.57
C ALA A 160 0.01 7.72 12.41
N LEU A 161 -0.34 6.43 12.54
CA LEU A 161 -1.13 5.73 11.53
C LEU A 161 -2.56 6.31 11.48
N ASP A 162 -3.21 6.46 12.64
CA ASP A 162 -4.55 7.05 12.72
C ASP A 162 -4.55 8.48 12.18
N ALA A 163 -3.57 9.29 12.58
CA ALA A 163 -3.45 10.68 12.11
C ALA A 163 -3.23 10.76 10.58
N ALA A 164 -2.42 9.86 10.00
CA ALA A 164 -2.18 9.81 8.57
C ALA A 164 -3.44 9.43 7.80
N LEU A 165 -4.21 8.45 8.28
CA LEU A 165 -5.48 8.04 7.68
C LEU A 165 -6.54 9.13 7.81
N HIS A 166 -6.66 9.72 9.01
CA HIS A 166 -7.63 10.79 9.28
C HIS A 166 -7.41 12.01 8.38
N LYS A 167 -6.16 12.37 8.08
CA LYS A 167 -5.81 13.49 7.17
C LYS A 167 -6.49 13.38 5.80
N TYR A 168 -6.73 12.17 5.32
CA TYR A 168 -7.30 11.92 4.00
C TYR A 168 -8.78 11.51 4.05
N LEU A 169 -9.41 11.49 5.24
CA LEU A 169 -10.85 11.26 5.31
C LEU A 169 -11.61 12.31 4.52
N ARG A 170 -12.63 11.86 3.80
CA ARG A 170 -13.60 12.77 3.19
C ARG A 170 -14.60 13.18 4.26
N GLU A 171 -14.69 14.48 4.54
CA GLU A 171 -15.77 15.01 5.37
C GLU A 171 -17.10 14.75 4.65
N GLU A 172 -18.04 14.09 5.32
CA GLU A 172 -19.41 14.00 4.83
C GLU A 172 -20.08 15.35 5.14
N LEU A 173 -20.45 16.09 4.07
CA LEU A 173 -21.25 17.30 4.14
C LEU A 173 -22.70 16.97 4.49
#